data_41bff8daaf746000da165251e5616cea
#
_entry.id   41bff8daaf746000da165251e5616cea
#
_cell.length_a   1.000
_cell.length_b   1.000
_cell.length_c   1.000
_cell.angle_alpha   90.00
_cell.angle_beta   90.00
_cell.angle_gamma   90.00
#
_symmetry.space_group_name_H-M   'P 1'
#
loop_
_entity.id
_entity.type
_entity.pdbx_description
1 polymer ?
#
loop_
_entity_poly.entity_id
_entity_poly.type
_entity_poly.pdbx_seq_one_letter_code
_entity_poly.pdbx_strand_id
1 'polypeptide(L)'
;MQIVWLKKALQNLDDIATYIAQDNPQAASQVVSLIITQVNQLSTQPAIGRAGRVVGTRELVITGSHYLVPYRIKNNQVQILRVFHTS
;
A
#
# COMPACT_ATOMS: atom_id res chain seq x y z
N MET A 1 -6.12 -15.17 -1.24
CA MET A 1 -4.78 -15.04 -1.85
C MET A 1 -3.83 -14.40 -0.84
N GLN A 2 -2.62 -14.90 -0.73
CA GLN A 2 -1.63 -14.38 0.21
C GLN A 2 -1.14 -12.99 -0.22
N ILE A 3 -0.99 -12.09 0.74
CA ILE A 3 -0.41 -10.77 0.51
C ILE A 3 1.05 -10.79 0.97
N VAL A 4 1.94 -10.38 0.07
CA VAL A 4 3.38 -10.32 0.35
C VAL A 4 3.84 -8.88 0.13
N TRP A 5 4.36 -8.27 1.18
CA TRP A 5 4.96 -6.94 1.11
C TRP A 5 6.41 -7.08 0.66
N LEU A 6 6.72 -6.56 -0.52
CA LEU A 6 8.10 -6.57 -0.97
C LEU A 6 8.92 -5.57 -0.15
N LYS A 7 10.23 -5.80 -0.11
CA LYS A 7 11.15 -5.02 0.73
C LYS A 7 11.00 -3.50 0.51
N LYS A 8 10.87 -3.08 -0.74
CA LYS A 8 10.76 -1.66 -1.10
C LYS A 8 9.47 -1.04 -0.55
N ALA A 9 8.36 -1.79 -0.58
CA ALA A 9 7.09 -1.33 -0.05
C ALA A 9 7.15 -1.18 1.48
N LEU A 10 7.77 -2.13 2.17
CA LEU A 10 7.98 -2.04 3.61
C LEU A 10 8.83 -0.82 3.97
N GLN A 11 9.88 -0.56 3.19
CA GLN A 11 10.73 0.62 3.38
C GLN A 11 9.93 1.91 3.20
N ASN A 12 9.10 1.98 2.15
CA ASN A 12 8.24 3.15 1.92
C ASN A 12 7.30 3.37 3.11
N LEU A 13 6.67 2.30 3.61
CA LEU A 13 5.74 2.40 4.72
C LEU A 13 6.44 2.91 6.00
N ASP A 14 7.63 2.39 6.27
CA ASP A 14 8.45 2.82 7.41
C ASP A 14 8.85 4.29 7.29
N ASP A 15 9.27 4.72 6.10
CA ASP A 15 9.65 6.11 5.84
C ASP A 15 8.47 7.06 6.06
N ILE A 16 7.28 6.67 5.59
CA ILE A 16 6.05 7.46 5.78
C ILE A 16 5.74 7.59 7.28
N ALA A 17 5.77 6.46 8.00
CA ALA A 17 5.48 6.45 9.43
C ALA A 17 6.47 7.32 10.21
N THR A 18 7.75 7.20 9.91
CA THR A 18 8.81 7.96 10.57
C THR A 18 8.64 9.45 10.32
N TYR A 19 8.35 9.85 9.08
CA TYR A 19 8.16 11.24 8.70
C TYR A 19 6.98 11.87 9.45
N ILE A 20 5.83 11.20 9.45
CA ILE A 20 4.62 11.71 10.13
C ILE A 20 4.83 11.76 11.65
N ALA A 21 5.50 10.74 12.21
CA ALA A 21 5.71 10.64 13.65
C ALA A 21 6.59 11.76 14.21
N GLN A 22 7.39 12.43 13.40
CA GLN A 22 8.17 13.59 13.83
C GLN A 22 7.27 14.69 14.40
N ASP A 23 6.10 14.89 13.80
CA ASP A 23 5.15 15.92 14.24
C ASP A 23 4.02 15.34 15.08
N ASN A 24 3.56 14.12 14.75
CA ASN A 24 2.38 13.54 15.37
C ASN A 24 2.44 12.02 15.33
N PRO A 25 2.96 11.36 16.40
CA PRO A 25 3.06 9.89 16.45
C PRO A 25 1.71 9.18 16.30
N GLN A 26 0.63 9.77 16.84
CA GLN A 26 -0.70 9.15 16.74
C GLN A 26 -1.20 9.18 15.29
N ALA A 27 -0.96 10.25 14.57
CA ALA A 27 -1.32 10.34 13.15
C ALA A 27 -0.54 9.32 12.33
N ALA A 28 0.73 9.09 12.64
CA ALA A 28 1.53 8.05 11.98
C ALA A 28 0.91 6.66 12.15
N SER A 29 0.52 6.30 13.36
CA SER A 29 -0.17 5.03 13.63
C SER A 29 -1.47 4.91 12.84
N GLN A 30 -2.26 5.98 12.78
CA GLN A 30 -3.53 5.97 12.08
C GLN A 30 -3.35 5.78 10.57
N VAL A 31 -2.37 6.44 9.97
CA VAL A 31 -2.08 6.32 8.54
C VAL A 31 -1.60 4.90 8.20
N VAL A 32 -0.69 4.36 8.99
CA VAL A 32 -0.19 3.00 8.77
C VAL A 32 -1.32 1.98 8.88
N SER A 33 -2.17 2.08 9.91
CA SER A 33 -3.33 1.20 10.07
C SER A 33 -4.29 1.31 8.89
N LEU A 34 -4.54 2.50 8.41
CA LEU A 34 -5.43 2.74 7.28
C LEU A 34 -4.90 2.05 6.01
N ILE A 35 -3.61 2.18 5.74
CA ILE A 35 -2.98 1.55 4.58
C ILE A 35 -3.06 0.02 4.70
N ILE A 36 -2.64 -0.54 5.84
CA ILE A 36 -2.61 -1.99 6.04
C ILE A 36 -4.02 -2.58 5.95
N THR A 37 -5.00 -1.95 6.58
CA THR A 37 -6.39 -2.43 6.55
C THR A 37 -6.92 -2.50 5.13
N GLN A 38 -6.67 -1.48 4.32
CA GLN A 38 -7.17 -1.46 2.95
C GLN A 38 -6.39 -2.41 2.05
N VAL A 39 -5.08 -2.53 2.23
CA VAL A 39 -4.27 -3.51 1.50
C VAL A 39 -4.75 -4.95 1.79
N ASN A 40 -5.15 -5.23 3.01
CA ASN A 40 -5.62 -6.57 3.38
C ASN A 40 -6.89 -6.99 2.63
N GLN A 41 -7.67 -6.05 2.10
CA GLN A 41 -8.82 -6.37 1.24
C GLN A 41 -8.41 -7.11 -0.03
N LEU A 42 -7.16 -6.92 -0.47
CA LEU A 42 -6.65 -7.58 -1.67
C LEU A 42 -6.54 -9.09 -1.53
N SER A 43 -6.56 -9.63 -0.30
CA SER A 43 -6.55 -11.08 -0.09
C SER A 43 -7.79 -11.76 -0.64
N THR A 44 -8.94 -11.08 -0.58
CA THR A 44 -10.23 -11.59 -1.08
C THR A 44 -10.67 -10.92 -2.38
N GLN A 45 -10.18 -9.73 -2.66
CA GLN A 45 -10.55 -8.93 -3.82
C GLN A 45 -9.29 -8.41 -4.54
N PRO A 46 -8.46 -9.31 -5.10
CA PRO A 46 -7.16 -8.89 -5.64
C PRO A 46 -7.25 -7.99 -6.87
N ALA A 47 -8.39 -7.95 -7.55
CA ALA A 47 -8.55 -7.16 -8.78
C ALA A 47 -9.20 -5.79 -8.55
N ILE A 48 -9.40 -5.34 -7.31
CA ILE A 48 -10.09 -4.07 -7.05
C ILE A 48 -9.27 -2.83 -7.39
N GLY A 49 -7.94 -2.94 -7.43
CA GLY A 49 -7.10 -1.82 -7.86
C GLY A 49 -7.29 -1.51 -9.33
N ARG A 50 -7.14 -0.23 -9.67
CA ARG A 50 -7.19 0.22 -11.07
C ARG A 50 -5.96 -0.27 -11.83
N ALA A 51 -6.02 -0.24 -13.17
CA ALA A 51 -4.86 -0.57 -14.00
C ALA A 51 -3.67 0.34 -13.62
N GLY A 52 -2.51 -0.26 -13.41
CA GLY A 52 -1.31 0.47 -13.05
C GLY A 52 -0.65 1.13 -14.25
N ARG A 53 0.27 2.05 -13.98
CA ARG A 53 1.07 2.72 -15.02
C ARG A 53 2.01 1.76 -15.71
N VAL A 54 2.49 0.76 -14.99
CA VAL A 54 3.32 -0.31 -15.54
C VAL A 54 2.42 -1.47 -15.93
N VAL A 55 2.62 -2.01 -17.13
CA VAL A 55 1.86 -3.17 -17.62
C VAL A 55 2.01 -4.34 -16.64
N GLY A 56 0.88 -4.98 -16.33
CA GLY A 56 0.85 -6.10 -15.38
C GLY A 56 0.73 -5.70 -13.93
N THR A 57 0.64 -4.40 -13.64
CA THR A 57 0.44 -3.91 -12.27
C THR A 57 -0.94 -3.30 -12.09
N ARG A 58 -1.34 -3.17 -10.82
CA ARG A 58 -2.54 -2.47 -10.39
C ARG A 58 -2.17 -1.44 -9.34
N GLU A 59 -3.06 -0.50 -9.10
CA GLU A 59 -2.86 0.55 -8.08
C GLU A 59 -4.08 0.61 -7.19
N LEU A 60 -3.86 0.43 -5.88
CA LEU A 60 -4.90 0.59 -4.89
C LEU A 60 -4.83 2.02 -4.33
N VAL A 61 -5.88 2.80 -4.57
CA VAL A 61 -6.01 4.13 -3.97
C VAL A 61 -6.49 3.95 -2.53
N ILE A 62 -5.75 4.46 -1.57
CA ILE A 62 -6.11 4.36 -0.16
C ILE A 62 -7.12 5.44 0.17
N THR A 63 -8.36 5.04 0.41
CA THR A 63 -9.46 5.95 0.74
C THR A 63 -9.19 6.63 2.08
N GLY A 64 -9.42 7.93 2.15
CA GLY A 64 -9.20 8.70 3.38
C GLY A 64 -7.77 9.19 3.55
N SER A 65 -6.95 9.05 2.52
CA SER A 65 -5.57 9.52 2.51
C SER A 65 -5.13 9.89 1.11
N HIS A 66 -3.89 10.40 1.01
CA HIS A 66 -3.25 10.73 -0.27
C HIS A 66 -2.21 9.68 -0.65
N TYR A 67 -2.46 8.40 -0.33
CA TYR A 67 -1.52 7.31 -0.63
C TYR A 67 -2.06 6.38 -1.69
N LEU A 68 -1.14 5.86 -2.48
CA LEU A 68 -1.37 4.93 -3.58
C LEU A 68 -0.45 3.74 -3.39
N VAL A 69 -1.00 2.53 -3.55
CA VAL A 69 -0.25 1.29 -3.34
C VAL A 69 -0.23 0.48 -4.63
N PRO A 70 0.84 0.60 -5.43
CA PRO A 70 1.05 -0.28 -6.58
C PRO A 70 1.28 -1.72 -6.12
N TYR A 71 0.67 -2.67 -6.82
CA TYR A 71 0.83 -4.09 -6.55
C TYR A 71 0.69 -4.90 -7.83
N ARG A 72 1.05 -6.17 -7.77
CA ARG A 72 0.84 -7.11 -8.87
C ARG A 72 0.40 -8.45 -8.31
N ILE A 73 -0.25 -9.24 -9.17
CA ILE A 73 -0.62 -10.62 -8.85
C ILE A 73 0.37 -11.51 -9.60
N LYS A 74 1.18 -12.26 -8.86
CA LYS A 74 2.20 -13.14 -9.41
C LYS A 74 2.42 -14.31 -8.48
N ASN A 75 2.62 -15.51 -9.05
CA ASN A 75 2.84 -16.73 -8.28
C ASN A 75 1.71 -16.98 -7.26
N ASN A 76 0.47 -16.71 -7.66
CA ASN A 76 -0.71 -16.86 -6.81
C ASN A 76 -0.63 -16.03 -5.51
N GLN A 77 0.05 -14.90 -5.57
CA GLN A 77 0.22 -13.95 -4.46
C GLN A 77 -0.12 -12.55 -4.93
N VAL A 78 -0.56 -11.71 -3.98
CA VAL A 78 -0.60 -10.27 -4.16
C VAL A 78 0.73 -9.72 -3.65
N GLN A 79 1.53 -9.16 -4.54
CA GLN A 79 2.83 -8.61 -4.19
C GLN A 79 2.73 -7.08 -4.13
N ILE A 80 2.90 -6.53 -2.94
CA ILE A 80 2.87 -5.08 -2.73
C ILE A 80 4.22 -4.50 -3.13
N LEU A 81 4.23 -3.64 -4.14
CA LEU A 81 5.46 -3.14 -4.77
C LEU A 81 5.99 -1.87 -4.12
N ARG A 82 5.10 -0.93 -3.82
CA ARG A 82 5.45 0.41 -3.31
C ARG A 82 4.31 0.98 -2.48
N VAL A 83 4.60 2.06 -1.76
CA VAL A 83 3.61 2.97 -1.20
C VAL A 83 4.03 4.39 -1.56
N PHE A 84 3.18 5.12 -2.28
CA PHE A 84 3.47 6.47 -2.75
C PHE A 84 2.48 7.48 -2.20
N HIS A 85 2.95 8.71 -2.01
CA HIS A 85 2.08 9.87 -1.84
C HIS A 85 1.64 10.36 -3.23
N THR A 86 0.35 10.73 -3.38
CA THR A 86 -0.23 11.06 -4.68
C THR A 86 -0.22 12.55 -5.04
N SER A 87 0.26 13.38 -4.16
CA SER A 87 0.28 14.83 -4.41
C SER A 87 1.35 15.26 -5.40
#